data_9100866d784b0b1483e370f44164a49e
#
_entry.id   9100866d784b0b1483e370f44164a49e
#
_cell.length_a   1.000
_cell.length_b   1.000
_cell.length_c   1.000
_cell.angle_alpha   90.00
_cell.angle_beta   90.00
_cell.angle_gamma   90.00
#
_symmetry.space_group_name_H-M   'P 1'
#
loop_
_entity.id
_entity.type
_entity.pdbx_description
1 polymer ?
#
loop_
_entity_poly.entity_id
_entity_poly.type
_entity_poly.pdbx_seq_one_letter_code
_entity_poly.pdbx_strand_id
1 'polypeptide(L)'
;MKYISIILLAWMTFNRAGQDLYVCKNARINLFSSAPIEDIKAVSQTGASVYNPTTGQLGFSVTIRSFQFAKSLMQDHFNSDYMESDKYPKAIFNGTVKEPVDITKDGSYPITAEGSLSVHGISQKRTIPGTLVVKNGVISMEASFMVKCADHHIDIPSIVFHNIAESIKVDVSATYTKYNPTN
;
A
#
# COMPACT_ATOMS: atom_id res chain seq x y z
N MET A 1 15.74 -13.27 -67.49
CA MET A 1 14.91 -12.36 -66.69
C MET A 1 15.01 -12.79 -65.23
N LYS A 2 15.74 -12.00 -64.43
CA LYS A 2 15.99 -12.29 -63.01
C LYS A 2 15.09 -11.33 -62.17
N TYR A 3 14.11 -11.88 -61.46
CA TYR A 3 13.25 -11.12 -60.54
C TYR A 3 13.98 -10.97 -59.21
N ILE A 4 14.36 -9.73 -58.87
CA ILE A 4 14.92 -9.37 -57.58
C ILE A 4 13.73 -9.02 -56.66
N SER A 5 13.40 -9.95 -55.77
CA SER A 5 12.40 -9.69 -54.69
C SER A 5 13.08 -8.84 -53.58
N ILE A 6 12.69 -7.59 -53.50
CA ILE A 6 13.07 -6.68 -52.41
C ILE A 6 12.16 -6.98 -51.23
N ILE A 7 12.69 -7.68 -50.23
CA ILE A 7 12.01 -7.86 -48.94
C ILE A 7 12.19 -6.58 -48.14
N LEU A 8 11.11 -5.79 -48.05
CA LEU A 8 11.04 -4.60 -47.20
C LEU A 8 10.91 -5.07 -45.76
N LEU A 9 12.01 -5.08 -45.01
CA LEU A 9 12.02 -5.34 -43.58
C LEU A 9 11.50 -4.12 -42.87
N ALA A 10 10.19 -4.12 -42.54
CA ALA A 10 9.58 -3.08 -41.70
C ALA A 10 10.15 -3.19 -40.29
N TRP A 11 11.07 -2.31 -39.94
CA TRP A 11 11.49 -2.11 -38.57
C TRP A 11 10.31 -1.51 -37.79
N MET A 12 9.56 -2.38 -37.11
CA MET A 12 8.68 -1.96 -36.03
C MET A 12 9.58 -1.41 -34.91
N THR A 13 9.71 -0.10 -34.87
CA THR A 13 10.23 0.60 -33.69
C THR A 13 9.25 0.40 -32.55
N PHE A 14 9.53 -0.58 -31.71
CA PHE A 14 8.84 -0.75 -30.42
C PHE A 14 9.18 0.49 -29.60
N ASN A 15 8.29 1.49 -29.63
CA ASN A 15 8.32 2.60 -28.70
C ASN A 15 8.08 2.01 -27.30
N ARG A 16 9.17 1.68 -26.58
CA ARG A 16 9.14 1.51 -25.13
C ARG A 16 8.92 2.90 -24.56
N ALA A 17 7.66 3.33 -24.49
CA ALA A 17 7.28 4.38 -23.57
C ALA A 17 7.70 3.88 -22.19
N GLY A 18 8.78 4.43 -21.65
CA GLY A 18 9.27 4.09 -20.32
C GLY A 18 8.11 4.32 -19.36
N GLN A 19 7.63 3.24 -18.73
CA GLN A 19 6.60 3.39 -17.70
C GLN A 19 7.24 4.18 -16.57
N ASP A 20 6.79 5.42 -16.38
CA ASP A 20 7.22 6.23 -15.26
C ASP A 20 6.69 5.61 -13.97
N LEU A 21 7.51 4.78 -13.35
CA LEU A 21 7.21 4.19 -12.05
C LEU A 21 7.77 5.07 -10.94
N TYR A 22 7.00 5.21 -9.90
CA TYR A 22 7.37 5.88 -8.68
C TYR A 22 7.38 4.89 -7.53
N VAL A 23 8.43 4.89 -6.72
CA VAL A 23 8.63 3.91 -5.63
C VAL A 23 8.81 4.62 -4.30
N CYS A 24 8.25 4.01 -3.25
CA CYS A 24 8.51 4.34 -1.86
C CYS A 24 8.98 3.08 -1.15
N LYS A 25 10.09 3.16 -0.39
CA LYS A 25 10.67 2.01 0.33
C LYS A 25 10.53 2.12 1.86
N ASN A 26 10.02 3.24 2.34
CA ASN A 26 9.95 3.59 3.76
C ASN A 26 8.63 4.26 4.12
N ALA A 27 7.54 3.81 3.50
CA ALA A 27 6.21 4.29 3.85
C ALA A 27 5.94 4.05 5.34
N ARG A 28 5.33 5.04 5.98
CA ARG A 28 4.92 4.98 7.38
C ARG A 28 3.49 4.50 7.48
N ILE A 29 3.26 3.50 8.33
CA ILE A 29 1.94 2.98 8.64
C ILE A 29 1.74 3.07 10.14
N ASN A 30 0.66 3.73 10.58
CA ASN A 30 0.25 3.75 11.97
C ASN A 30 -1.02 2.91 12.11
N LEU A 31 -1.02 2.05 13.13
CA LEU A 31 -2.20 1.33 13.59
C LEU A 31 -2.70 1.96 14.88
N PHE A 32 -4.00 2.14 14.97
CA PHE A 32 -4.64 2.64 16.17
C PHE A 32 -5.91 1.85 16.47
N SER A 33 -5.99 1.33 17.68
CA SER A 33 -7.18 0.70 18.25
C SER A 33 -7.54 1.40 19.54
N SER A 34 -8.71 2.02 19.59
CA SER A 34 -9.22 2.59 20.84
C SER A 34 -9.88 1.51 21.68
N ALA A 35 -9.51 1.44 22.94
CA ALA A 35 -10.08 0.48 23.87
C ALA A 35 -10.34 1.15 25.23
N PRO A 36 -11.33 0.64 26.02
CA PRO A 36 -11.73 1.28 27.29
C PRO A 36 -10.62 1.37 28.34
N ILE A 37 -9.65 0.46 28.31
CA ILE A 37 -8.57 0.39 29.29
C ILE A 37 -7.30 1.09 28.80
N GLU A 38 -6.88 0.81 27.56
CA GLU A 38 -5.65 1.39 27.01
C GLU A 38 -5.70 1.36 25.47
N ASP A 39 -5.43 2.51 24.86
CA ASP A 39 -5.27 2.58 23.40
C ASP A 39 -4.07 1.78 22.93
N ILE A 40 -4.25 1.01 21.87
CA ILE A 40 -3.18 0.25 21.23
C ILE A 40 -2.68 1.05 20.03
N LYS A 41 -1.37 1.31 20.02
CA LYS A 41 -0.70 2.04 18.94
C LYS A 41 0.50 1.24 18.46
N ALA A 42 0.63 1.11 17.14
CA ALA A 42 1.81 0.52 16.54
C ALA A 42 2.21 1.29 15.28
N VAL A 43 3.50 1.29 14.99
CA VAL A 43 4.08 2.00 13.84
C VAL A 43 5.03 1.09 13.08
N SER A 44 4.90 1.07 11.75
CA SER A 44 5.93 0.58 10.85
C SER A 44 6.44 1.72 9.97
N GLN A 45 7.74 1.71 9.65
CA GLN A 45 8.38 2.66 8.72
C GLN A 45 9.07 1.93 7.56
N THR A 46 8.67 0.69 7.31
CA THR A 46 9.28 -0.16 6.29
C THR A 46 8.29 -0.57 5.21
N GLY A 47 7.19 0.15 5.09
CA GLY A 47 6.23 -0.06 4.00
C GLY A 47 6.88 0.21 2.65
N ALA A 48 6.55 -0.62 1.65
CA ALA A 48 6.98 -0.44 0.28
C ALA A 48 5.77 -0.18 -0.62
N SER A 49 5.90 0.75 -1.55
CA SER A 49 4.84 1.07 -2.49
C SER A 49 5.40 1.37 -3.88
N VAL A 50 4.61 1.03 -4.90
CA VAL A 50 4.87 1.37 -6.30
C VAL A 50 3.63 2.04 -6.87
N TYR A 51 3.80 3.16 -7.54
CA TYR A 51 2.75 3.91 -8.20
C TYR A 51 3.12 4.20 -9.65
N ASN A 52 2.18 3.96 -10.55
CA ASN A 52 2.27 4.33 -11.96
C ASN A 52 1.25 5.43 -12.25
N PRO A 53 1.65 6.71 -12.38
CA PRO A 53 0.72 7.81 -12.60
C PRO A 53 0.00 7.76 -13.95
N THR A 54 0.57 7.09 -14.95
CA THR A 54 -0.05 6.95 -16.28
C THR A 54 -1.23 6.00 -16.27
N THR A 55 -1.12 4.88 -15.53
CA THR A 55 -2.16 3.83 -15.47
C THR A 55 -3.01 3.91 -14.20
N GLY A 56 -2.58 4.70 -13.21
CA GLY A 56 -3.16 4.74 -11.87
C GLY A 56 -2.81 3.53 -11.00
N GLN A 57 -2.08 2.53 -11.51
CA GLN A 57 -1.75 1.31 -10.75
C GLN A 57 -0.99 1.65 -9.47
N LEU A 58 -1.45 1.09 -8.36
CA LEU A 58 -0.90 1.27 -7.02
C LEU A 58 -0.73 -0.08 -6.33
N GLY A 59 0.52 -0.43 -6.02
CA GLY A 59 0.86 -1.55 -5.16
C GLY A 59 1.41 -1.06 -3.83
N PHE A 60 1.03 -1.71 -2.74
CA PHE A 60 1.53 -1.41 -1.40
C PHE A 60 1.75 -2.69 -0.61
N SER A 61 2.83 -2.77 0.17
CA SER A 61 3.08 -3.90 1.07
C SER A 61 3.78 -3.45 2.35
N VAL A 62 3.47 -4.14 3.45
CA VAL A 62 4.18 -3.98 4.73
C VAL A 62 4.39 -5.35 5.37
N THR A 63 5.55 -5.53 5.98
CA THR A 63 5.85 -6.75 6.76
C THR A 63 5.21 -6.63 8.13
N ILE A 64 4.42 -7.63 8.55
CA ILE A 64 3.69 -7.61 9.82
C ILE A 64 4.64 -7.47 11.02
N ARG A 65 5.75 -8.20 11.03
CA ARG A 65 6.76 -8.12 12.11
C ARG A 65 7.48 -6.78 12.22
N SER A 66 7.32 -5.88 11.25
CA SER A 66 7.94 -4.54 11.29
C SER A 66 7.18 -3.53 12.16
N PHE A 67 5.97 -3.85 12.58
CA PHE A 67 5.22 -2.98 13.49
C PHE A 67 5.86 -2.98 14.88
N GLN A 68 6.10 -1.78 15.41
CA GLN A 68 6.66 -1.56 16.72
C GLN A 68 5.59 -1.04 17.67
N PHE A 69 5.50 -1.66 18.83
CA PHE A 69 4.60 -1.32 19.93
C PHE A 69 5.38 -0.73 21.10
N ALA A 70 4.71 0.05 21.94
CA ALA A 70 5.31 0.59 23.16
C ALA A 70 5.64 -0.51 24.19
N LYS A 71 4.87 -1.60 24.20
CA LYS A 71 5.03 -2.73 25.11
C LYS A 71 5.38 -3.99 24.32
N SER A 72 6.46 -4.67 24.70
CA SER A 72 6.90 -5.91 24.05
C SER A 72 5.84 -7.00 24.08
N LEU A 73 5.10 -7.15 25.17
CA LEU A 73 4.06 -8.13 25.29
C LEU A 73 2.92 -7.90 24.27
N MET A 74 2.54 -6.63 24.01
CA MET A 74 1.56 -6.31 22.95
C MET A 74 2.09 -6.68 21.56
N GLN A 75 3.37 -6.46 21.31
CA GLN A 75 4.02 -6.81 20.05
C GLN A 75 4.06 -8.33 19.86
N ASP A 76 4.36 -9.08 20.91
CA ASP A 76 4.38 -10.54 20.85
C ASP A 76 2.99 -11.10 20.56
N HIS A 77 1.95 -10.66 21.30
CA HIS A 77 0.56 -11.05 21.02
C HIS A 77 0.09 -10.64 19.63
N PHE A 78 0.44 -9.43 19.18
CA PHE A 78 0.12 -9.01 17.82
C PHE A 78 0.70 -9.96 16.78
N ASN A 79 1.95 -10.38 16.94
CA ASN A 79 2.62 -11.25 15.98
C ASN A 79 2.17 -12.71 16.06
N SER A 80 1.99 -13.25 17.29
CA SER A 80 1.68 -14.67 17.48
C SER A 80 0.17 -14.96 17.41
N ASP A 81 -0.63 -14.20 18.18
CA ASP A 81 -2.00 -14.60 18.48
C ASP A 81 -3.00 -13.98 17.47
N TYR A 82 -2.73 -12.73 17.02
CA TYR A 82 -3.66 -12.03 16.14
C TYR A 82 -3.29 -12.11 14.68
N MET A 83 -2.02 -11.89 14.35
CA MET A 83 -1.59 -11.79 12.95
C MET A 83 -0.95 -13.07 12.43
N GLU A 84 -0.63 -14.03 13.29
CA GLU A 84 0.09 -15.26 12.91
C GLU A 84 1.20 -14.94 11.91
N SER A 85 2.09 -13.98 12.28
CA SER A 85 3.00 -13.30 11.34
C SER A 85 4.03 -14.23 10.69
N ASP A 86 4.23 -15.44 11.20
CA ASP A 86 5.04 -16.49 10.58
C ASP A 86 4.33 -17.10 9.37
N LYS A 87 3.01 -17.24 9.46
CA LYS A 87 2.17 -17.81 8.40
C LYS A 87 1.72 -16.74 7.41
N TYR A 88 1.43 -15.54 7.90
CA TYR A 88 0.95 -14.40 7.11
C TYR A 88 1.88 -13.19 7.27
N PRO A 89 3.09 -13.23 6.67
CA PRO A 89 4.15 -12.27 6.97
C PRO A 89 3.90 -10.85 6.45
N LYS A 90 2.92 -10.65 5.55
CA LYS A 90 2.69 -9.36 4.90
C LYS A 90 1.22 -8.99 4.83
N ALA A 91 0.94 -7.70 4.94
CA ALA A 91 -0.29 -7.11 4.42
C ALA A 91 0.03 -6.47 3.05
N ILE A 92 -0.88 -6.63 2.07
CA ILE A 92 -0.67 -6.22 0.69
C ILE A 92 -1.94 -5.56 0.17
N PHE A 93 -1.79 -4.41 -0.50
CA PHE A 93 -2.84 -3.78 -1.29
C PHE A 93 -2.40 -3.73 -2.76
N ASN A 94 -3.29 -4.16 -3.64
CA ASN A 94 -3.13 -4.02 -5.09
C ASN A 94 -4.40 -3.38 -5.65
N GLY A 95 -4.24 -2.25 -6.32
CA GLY A 95 -5.38 -1.50 -6.81
C GLY A 95 -5.01 -0.45 -7.84
N THR A 96 -5.95 0.46 -8.07
CA THR A 96 -5.82 1.55 -9.04
C THR A 96 -6.39 2.82 -8.42
N VAL A 97 -5.65 3.91 -8.53
CA VAL A 97 -6.15 5.27 -8.28
C VAL A 97 -7.08 5.64 -9.43
N LYS A 98 -8.30 6.05 -9.11
CA LYS A 98 -9.39 6.27 -10.09
C LYS A 98 -9.29 7.62 -10.77
N GLU A 99 -8.87 8.62 -10.03
CA GLU A 99 -8.76 9.98 -10.54
C GLU A 99 -7.44 10.15 -11.31
N PRO A 100 -7.47 10.66 -12.56
CA PRO A 100 -6.25 11.02 -13.27
C PRO A 100 -5.60 12.23 -12.58
N VAL A 101 -4.33 12.12 -12.21
CA VAL A 101 -3.56 13.20 -11.59
C VAL A 101 -2.43 13.65 -12.52
N ASP A 102 -2.41 14.94 -12.85
CA ASP A 102 -1.29 15.55 -13.56
C ASP A 102 -0.13 15.81 -12.58
N ILE A 103 0.79 14.87 -12.51
CA ILE A 103 1.94 14.91 -11.58
C ILE A 103 2.99 15.97 -11.96
N THR A 104 2.82 16.69 -13.08
CA THR A 104 3.70 17.81 -13.46
C THR A 104 3.28 19.13 -12.83
N LYS A 105 2.10 19.18 -12.21
CA LYS A 105 1.55 20.36 -11.56
C LYS A 105 1.54 20.19 -10.05
N ASP A 106 2.11 21.14 -9.36
CA ASP A 106 2.03 21.20 -7.90
C ASP A 106 0.57 21.38 -7.45
N GLY A 107 0.18 20.62 -6.43
CA GLY A 107 -1.18 20.65 -5.90
C GLY A 107 -1.48 19.52 -4.94
N SER A 108 -2.68 19.59 -4.37
CA SER A 108 -3.25 18.56 -3.50
C SER A 108 -4.49 18.00 -4.18
N TYR A 109 -4.50 16.72 -4.45
CA TYR A 109 -5.50 16.02 -5.25
C TYR A 109 -6.20 14.98 -4.38
N PRO A 110 -7.51 15.11 -4.11
CA PRO A 110 -8.25 14.01 -3.51
C PRO A 110 -8.27 12.84 -4.50
N ILE A 111 -7.97 11.64 -4.00
CA ILE A 111 -7.92 10.42 -4.80
C ILE A 111 -8.69 9.31 -4.12
N THR A 112 -9.06 8.31 -4.91
CA THR A 112 -9.69 7.08 -4.45
C THR A 112 -8.93 5.88 -5.01
N ALA A 113 -8.37 5.05 -4.14
CA ALA A 113 -7.74 3.80 -4.53
C ALA A 113 -8.76 2.65 -4.42
N GLU A 114 -9.12 2.04 -5.54
CA GLU A 114 -9.96 0.84 -5.58
C GLU A 114 -9.10 -0.40 -5.83
N GLY A 115 -9.26 -1.42 -5.00
CA GLY A 115 -8.45 -2.62 -5.13
C GLY A 115 -8.77 -3.71 -4.12
N SER A 116 -7.80 -4.58 -3.93
CA SER A 116 -7.86 -5.69 -2.98
C SER A 116 -6.82 -5.49 -1.88
N LEU A 117 -7.27 -5.50 -0.62
CA LEU A 117 -6.44 -5.50 0.57
C LEU A 117 -6.39 -6.92 1.13
N SER A 118 -5.21 -7.51 1.16
CA SER A 118 -4.94 -8.81 1.76
C SER A 118 -4.26 -8.64 3.12
N VAL A 119 -4.91 -9.11 4.17
CA VAL A 119 -4.43 -9.14 5.54
C VAL A 119 -4.73 -10.52 6.10
N HIS A 120 -3.82 -11.09 6.88
CA HIS A 120 -4.01 -12.41 7.50
C HIS A 120 -4.45 -13.50 6.50
N GLY A 121 -3.91 -13.45 5.28
CA GLY A 121 -4.23 -14.38 4.19
C GLY A 121 -5.60 -14.16 3.53
N ILE A 122 -6.44 -13.25 4.01
CA ILE A 122 -7.77 -12.98 3.48
C ILE A 122 -7.76 -11.66 2.68
N SER A 123 -8.24 -11.73 1.44
CA SER A 123 -8.34 -10.59 0.53
C SER A 123 -9.75 -10.02 0.50
N GLN A 124 -9.87 -8.73 0.73
CA GLN A 124 -11.13 -7.98 0.68
C GLN A 124 -11.05 -6.85 -0.35
N LYS A 125 -12.13 -6.64 -1.11
CA LYS A 125 -12.25 -5.46 -1.96
C LYS A 125 -12.39 -4.21 -1.10
N ARG A 126 -11.63 -3.17 -1.43
CA ARG A 126 -11.63 -1.90 -0.70
C ARG A 126 -11.66 -0.71 -1.65
N THR A 127 -12.38 0.31 -1.23
CA THR A 127 -12.36 1.65 -1.78
C THR A 127 -11.80 2.56 -0.71
N ILE A 128 -10.58 3.04 -0.91
CA ILE A 128 -9.81 3.78 0.10
C ILE A 128 -9.65 5.22 -0.39
N PRO A 129 -10.28 6.20 0.28
CA PRO A 129 -10.05 7.61 0.00
C PRO A 129 -8.67 8.03 0.53
N GLY A 130 -8.05 8.94 -0.19
CA GLY A 130 -6.75 9.49 0.19
C GLY A 130 -6.49 10.83 -0.47
N THR A 131 -5.28 11.33 -0.26
CA THR A 131 -4.79 12.56 -0.88
C THR A 131 -3.45 12.29 -1.52
N LEU A 132 -3.28 12.69 -2.78
CA LEU A 132 -2.02 12.75 -3.47
C LEU A 132 -1.57 14.21 -3.53
N VAL A 133 -0.36 14.49 -3.04
CA VAL A 133 0.23 15.83 -3.10
C VAL A 133 1.43 15.79 -4.03
N VAL A 134 1.48 16.74 -4.97
CA VAL A 134 2.65 17.02 -5.80
C VAL A 134 3.24 18.34 -5.32
N LYS A 135 4.51 18.34 -4.97
CA LYS A 135 5.23 19.55 -4.56
C LYS A 135 6.67 19.50 -5.04
N ASN A 136 7.06 20.47 -5.89
CA ASN A 136 8.40 20.56 -6.46
C ASN A 136 8.85 19.23 -7.12
N GLY A 137 7.95 18.54 -7.83
CA GLY A 137 8.21 17.25 -8.48
C GLY A 137 8.27 16.04 -7.55
N VAL A 138 8.04 16.22 -6.25
CA VAL A 138 7.93 15.13 -5.28
C VAL A 138 6.45 14.74 -5.11
N ILE A 139 6.16 13.46 -5.21
CA ILE A 139 4.82 12.90 -4.99
C ILE A 139 4.77 12.33 -3.57
N SER A 140 3.72 12.66 -2.83
CA SER A 140 3.37 11.98 -1.57
C SER A 140 1.91 11.57 -1.57
N MET A 141 1.59 10.49 -0.88
CA MET A 141 0.22 10.01 -0.70
C MET A 141 -0.05 9.78 0.77
N GLU A 142 -1.26 10.14 1.19
CA GLU A 142 -1.79 9.89 2.53
C GLU A 142 -3.17 9.25 2.43
N ALA A 143 -3.45 8.30 3.30
CA ALA A 143 -4.76 7.67 3.43
C ALA A 143 -5.04 7.31 4.88
N SER A 144 -6.32 7.35 5.25
CA SER A 144 -6.83 6.93 6.57
C SER A 144 -8.09 6.10 6.38
N PHE A 145 -8.09 4.88 6.89
CA PHE A 145 -9.23 3.96 6.73
C PHE A 145 -9.32 2.97 7.88
N MET A 146 -10.48 2.31 7.99
CA MET A 146 -10.73 1.30 9.01
C MET A 146 -10.58 -0.11 8.43
N VAL A 147 -9.96 -1.00 9.19
CA VAL A 147 -9.89 -2.44 8.90
C VAL A 147 -10.63 -3.17 10.01
N LYS A 148 -11.72 -3.86 9.64
CA LYS A 148 -12.47 -4.70 10.57
C LYS A 148 -11.78 -6.06 10.71
N CYS A 149 -11.43 -6.45 11.94
CA CYS A 149 -10.70 -7.70 12.20
C CYS A 149 -11.44 -8.94 11.68
N ALA A 150 -12.75 -8.99 11.88
CA ALA A 150 -13.59 -10.10 11.41
C ALA A 150 -13.58 -10.28 9.88
N ASP A 151 -13.42 -9.20 9.08
CA ASP A 151 -13.33 -9.28 7.63
C ASP A 151 -12.10 -10.05 7.15
N HIS A 152 -11.10 -10.18 8.01
CA HIS A 152 -9.83 -10.86 7.73
C HIS A 152 -9.61 -12.09 8.62
N HIS A 153 -10.69 -12.63 9.25
CA HIS A 153 -10.64 -13.79 10.14
C HIS A 153 -9.60 -13.62 11.27
N ILE A 154 -9.44 -12.40 11.77
CA ILE A 154 -8.64 -12.13 12.95
C ILE A 154 -9.56 -12.19 14.16
N ASP A 155 -9.43 -13.26 14.93
CA ASP A 155 -10.26 -13.51 16.11
C ASP A 155 -9.75 -12.69 17.30
N ILE A 156 -10.65 -11.92 17.92
CA ILE A 156 -10.38 -11.22 19.17
C ILE A 156 -11.13 -11.99 20.28
N PRO A 157 -10.40 -12.68 21.18
CA PRO A 157 -11.06 -13.45 22.25
C PRO A 157 -11.95 -12.55 23.12
N SER A 158 -13.14 -13.05 23.47
CA SER A 158 -14.14 -12.28 24.24
C SER A 158 -13.63 -11.74 25.58
N ILE A 159 -12.67 -12.44 26.18
CA ILE A 159 -12.06 -12.04 27.45
C ILE A 159 -11.21 -10.75 27.32
N VAL A 160 -10.78 -10.41 26.10
CA VAL A 160 -9.97 -9.20 25.81
C VAL A 160 -10.74 -8.17 24.97
N PHE A 161 -12.03 -8.37 24.69
CA PHE A 161 -12.89 -7.40 23.99
C PHE A 161 -12.88 -5.99 24.61
N HIS A 162 -12.65 -5.91 25.91
CA HIS A 162 -12.50 -4.62 26.59
C HIS A 162 -11.16 -3.93 26.28
N ASN A 163 -10.23 -4.61 25.62
CA ASN A 163 -8.86 -4.15 25.40
C ASN A 163 -8.51 -3.95 23.93
N ILE A 164 -9.32 -4.42 22.97
CA ILE A 164 -9.05 -4.31 21.53
C ILE A 164 -10.35 -3.97 20.81
N ALA A 165 -10.33 -2.94 19.95
CA ALA A 165 -11.47 -2.61 19.12
C ALA A 165 -11.65 -3.62 17.98
N GLU A 166 -12.90 -3.90 17.59
CA GLU A 166 -13.24 -4.76 16.44
C GLU A 166 -12.69 -4.20 15.10
N SER A 167 -12.40 -2.93 15.07
CA SER A 167 -11.90 -2.23 13.87
C SER A 167 -10.69 -1.39 14.21
N ILE A 168 -9.67 -1.53 13.41
CA ILE A 168 -8.38 -0.86 13.56
C ILE A 168 -8.31 0.29 12.57
N LYS A 169 -8.01 1.49 13.04
CA LYS A 169 -7.69 2.62 12.19
C LYS A 169 -6.27 2.45 11.63
N VAL A 170 -6.15 2.59 10.32
CA VAL A 170 -4.89 2.52 9.60
C VAL A 170 -4.64 3.86 8.93
N ASP A 171 -3.55 4.53 9.33
CA ASP A 171 -3.08 5.74 8.67
C ASP A 171 -1.80 5.40 7.90
N VAL A 172 -1.75 5.77 6.63
CA VAL A 172 -0.62 5.49 5.73
C VAL A 172 -0.09 6.81 5.18
N SER A 173 1.24 6.97 5.18
CA SER A 173 1.90 8.04 4.44
C SER A 173 3.10 7.50 3.67
N ALA A 174 3.21 7.89 2.40
CA ALA A 174 4.26 7.43 1.50
C ALA A 174 4.78 8.61 0.66
N THR A 175 6.10 8.77 0.59
CA THR A 175 6.77 9.73 -0.30
C THR A 175 7.51 8.95 -1.37
N TYR A 176 7.29 9.32 -2.63
CA TYR A 176 7.75 8.56 -3.78
C TYR A 176 8.92 9.25 -4.47
N THR A 177 9.81 8.44 -4.98
CA THR A 177 10.88 8.85 -5.91
C THR A 177 10.68 8.15 -7.24
N LYS A 178 11.04 8.82 -8.35
CA LYS A 178 10.99 8.20 -9.69
C LYS A 178 11.94 7.02 -9.72
N TYR A 179 11.44 5.87 -10.19
CA TYR A 179 12.25 4.67 -10.35
C TYR A 179 13.16 4.80 -11.58
N ASN A 180 14.46 4.67 -11.35
CA ASN A 180 15.47 4.63 -12.40
C ASN A 180 16.08 3.22 -12.42
N PRO A 181 15.87 2.41 -13.47
CA PRO A 181 16.34 1.02 -13.52
C PRO A 181 17.86 0.85 -13.64
N THR A 182 18.64 1.94 -13.68
CA THR A 182 20.11 1.95 -13.89
C THR A 182 20.93 2.07 -12.59
N ASN A 183 20.32 1.91 -11.41
CA ASN A 183 21.04 1.88 -10.14
C ASN A 183 20.82 0.54 -9.42
#